data_fbd7940bff08c6ce55c2e156c29baff2
#
_entry.id   fbd7940bff08c6ce55c2e156c29baff2
#
_cell.length_a   1.000
_cell.length_b   1.000
_cell.length_c   1.000
_cell.angle_alpha   90.00
_cell.angle_beta   90.00
_cell.angle_gamma   90.00
#
_symmetry.space_group_name_H-M   'P 1'
#
loop_
_entity.id
_entity.type
_entity.pdbx_description
1 polymer ?
#
loop_
_entity_poly.entity_id
_entity_poly.type
_entity_poly.pdbx_seq_one_letter_code
_entity_poly.pdbx_strand_id
1 'polypeptide(L)'
;WVVAAGALVLYLATLHSWISFASLPAVSHVGGCQDLPQTKQPLLYLFTLPLKLLPASALPFAMNGLAAVFGALTLALLVRSVALLPHDRTKEQRQREQSEHSLLSIGLNWMPPLFAALICGLQLSFWQHSTSGTGEILNLLLFAYVIRCLLEYRLDDKPSWLIRATVVFAISIPNNWGMIGFLPLFGVALLWTGRMRLFREGLWLKLLFTGIAGLSLYLLLPLVAVMTGSGYSFTEVLTDNLGDQKSFLSNLFSNR
;
A
#
# COMPACT_ATOMS: atom_id res chain seq x y z
N TRP A 1 -3.21 -17.93 0.48
CA TRP A 1 -2.09 -17.97 1.44
C TRP A 1 -0.92 -18.79 0.93
N VAL A 2 -1.15 -19.92 0.23
CA VAL A 2 -0.07 -20.77 -0.33
C VAL A 2 0.86 -19.97 -1.24
N VAL A 3 0.30 -19.13 -2.13
CA VAL A 3 1.08 -18.24 -3.02
C VAL A 3 1.91 -17.24 -2.21
N ALA A 4 1.33 -16.64 -1.17
CA ALA A 4 2.06 -15.71 -0.30
C ALA A 4 3.22 -16.41 0.44
N ALA A 5 2.99 -17.61 0.97
CA ALA A 5 4.03 -18.39 1.63
C ALA A 5 5.15 -18.77 0.66
N GLY A 6 4.81 -19.23 -0.55
CA GLY A 6 5.81 -19.54 -1.59
C GLY A 6 6.62 -18.31 -2.01
N ALA A 7 5.96 -17.16 -2.20
CA ALA A 7 6.63 -15.91 -2.51
C ALA A 7 7.54 -15.44 -1.36
N LEU A 8 7.08 -15.56 -0.12
CA LEU A 8 7.90 -15.20 1.05
C LEU A 8 9.18 -16.05 1.12
N VAL A 9 9.05 -17.38 0.95
CA VAL A 9 10.20 -18.28 0.93
C VAL A 9 11.18 -17.88 -0.19
N LEU A 10 10.66 -17.60 -1.38
CA LEU A 10 11.47 -17.19 -2.53
C LEU A 10 12.21 -15.88 -2.25
N TYR A 11 11.52 -14.85 -1.73
CA TYR A 11 12.14 -13.55 -1.44
C TYR A 11 13.13 -13.63 -0.29
N LEU A 12 12.87 -14.44 0.74
CA LEU A 12 13.82 -14.67 1.82
C LEU A 12 15.07 -15.43 1.35
N ALA A 13 14.91 -16.41 0.45
CA ALA A 13 16.02 -17.15 -0.13
C ALA A 13 16.90 -16.30 -1.06
N THR A 14 16.32 -15.26 -1.67
CA THR A 14 17.01 -14.34 -2.60
C THR A 14 17.24 -12.95 -2.00
N LEU A 15 17.12 -12.84 -0.67
CA LEU A 15 17.22 -11.58 0.05
C LEU A 15 18.61 -10.97 -0.13
N HIS A 16 18.68 -9.67 -0.36
CA HIS A 16 19.94 -8.95 -0.31
C HIS A 16 20.49 -9.00 1.13
N SER A 17 21.72 -9.49 1.27
CA SER A 17 22.39 -9.57 2.58
C SER A 17 22.90 -8.21 3.08
N TRP A 18 22.95 -7.21 2.19
CA TRP A 18 23.57 -5.92 2.45
C TRP A 18 22.66 -4.75 1.99
N ILE A 19 23.17 -3.53 2.19
CA ILE A 19 22.52 -2.29 1.77
C ILE A 19 22.70 -2.11 0.26
N SER A 20 21.61 -1.86 -0.47
CA SER A 20 21.64 -1.41 -1.86
C SER A 20 21.63 0.12 -1.92
N PHE A 21 22.07 0.72 -3.03
CA PHE A 21 21.96 2.18 -3.22
C PHE A 21 20.51 2.68 -3.06
N ALA A 22 19.53 1.88 -3.49
CA ALA A 22 18.11 2.21 -3.37
C ALA A 22 17.59 2.13 -1.92
N SER A 23 18.13 1.23 -1.09
CA SER A 23 17.71 1.07 0.32
C SER A 23 18.52 1.94 1.29
N LEU A 24 19.64 2.51 0.84
CA LEU A 24 20.53 3.33 1.67
C LEU A 24 19.81 4.45 2.43
N PRO A 25 18.93 5.28 1.80
CA PRO A 25 18.22 6.34 2.52
C PRO A 25 17.34 5.78 3.65
N ALA A 26 16.55 4.72 3.37
CA ALA A 26 15.66 4.13 4.36
C ALA A 26 16.45 3.50 5.53
N VAL A 27 17.52 2.78 5.24
CA VAL A 27 18.36 2.14 6.27
C VAL A 27 19.11 3.18 7.10
N SER A 28 19.64 4.26 6.50
CA SER A 28 20.33 5.33 7.23
C SER A 28 19.42 6.08 8.19
N HIS A 29 18.15 6.29 7.81
CA HIS A 29 17.15 6.88 8.70
C HIS A 29 16.85 5.98 9.91
N VAL A 30 16.67 4.69 9.68
CA VAL A 30 16.40 3.74 10.78
C VAL A 30 17.62 3.58 11.66
N GLY A 31 18.82 3.59 11.08
CA GLY A 31 20.10 3.51 11.79
C GLY A 31 20.49 4.77 12.56
N GLY A 32 19.71 5.85 12.48
CA GLY A 32 19.97 7.12 13.17
C GLY A 32 21.14 7.92 12.57
N CYS A 33 21.54 7.62 11.32
CA CYS A 33 22.58 8.38 10.63
C CYS A 33 22.06 9.67 9.99
N GLN A 34 20.76 9.86 9.97
CA GLN A 34 20.11 11.06 9.44
C GLN A 34 19.06 11.56 10.44
N ASP A 35 18.89 12.87 10.52
CA ASP A 35 17.93 13.50 11.41
C ASP A 35 16.48 13.24 11.00
N LEU A 36 15.59 13.23 11.97
CA LEU A 36 14.16 12.95 11.82
C LEU A 36 13.44 13.80 10.76
N PRO A 37 13.75 15.10 10.55
CA PRO A 37 13.07 15.92 9.53
C PRO A 37 13.20 15.40 8.11
N GLN A 38 14.23 14.62 7.82
CA GLN A 38 14.44 14.03 6.50
C GLN A 38 13.59 12.78 6.25
N THR A 39 12.98 12.22 7.31
CA THR A 39 12.08 11.07 7.19
C THR A 39 10.71 11.55 6.73
N LYS A 40 10.33 11.20 5.50
CA LYS A 40 9.07 11.66 4.88
C LYS A 40 8.00 10.55 4.78
N GLN A 41 8.25 9.38 5.38
CA GLN A 41 7.38 8.21 5.32
C GLN A 41 6.97 7.78 6.74
N PRO A 42 5.93 8.41 7.32
CA PRO A 42 5.55 8.18 8.73
C PRO A 42 5.12 6.75 9.01
N LEU A 43 4.46 6.08 8.06
CA LEU A 43 4.04 4.70 8.26
C LEU A 43 5.23 3.72 8.21
N LEU A 44 6.16 3.92 7.28
CA LEU A 44 7.40 3.14 7.25
C LEU A 44 8.19 3.33 8.54
N TYR A 45 8.27 4.56 9.04
CA TYR A 45 8.89 4.86 10.33
C TYR A 45 8.29 4.03 11.46
N LEU A 46 6.95 3.93 11.55
CA LEU A 46 6.28 3.11 12.56
C LEU A 46 6.64 1.62 12.45
N PHE A 47 6.62 1.07 11.24
CA PHE A 47 6.98 -0.34 11.03
C PHE A 47 8.44 -0.65 11.33
N THR A 48 9.32 0.34 11.20
CA THR A 48 10.75 0.18 11.46
C THR A 48 11.16 0.48 12.90
N LEU A 49 10.27 1.04 13.73
CA LEU A 49 10.55 1.29 15.14
C LEU A 49 11.10 0.07 15.90
N PRO A 50 10.49 -1.13 15.80
CA PRO A 50 11.02 -2.30 16.50
C PRO A 50 12.40 -2.72 15.98
N LEU A 51 12.75 -2.40 14.74
CA LEU A 51 14.05 -2.73 14.17
C LEU A 51 15.19 -1.90 14.76
N LYS A 52 14.89 -0.73 15.32
CA LYS A 52 15.89 0.11 16.03
C LYS A 52 16.48 -0.55 17.28
N LEU A 53 15.83 -1.60 17.78
CA LEU A 53 16.34 -2.40 18.90
C LEU A 53 17.41 -3.41 18.47
N LEU A 54 17.56 -3.63 17.17
CA LEU A 54 18.55 -4.56 16.62
C LEU A 54 19.95 -3.90 16.54
N PRO A 55 21.03 -4.69 16.61
CA PRO A 55 22.36 -4.16 16.35
C PRO A 55 22.49 -3.65 14.92
N ALA A 56 23.29 -2.61 14.71
CA ALA A 56 23.45 -1.95 13.42
C ALA A 56 23.82 -2.91 12.27
N SER A 57 24.56 -3.97 12.56
CA SER A 57 24.93 -5.00 11.58
C SER A 57 23.76 -5.85 11.10
N ALA A 58 22.72 -6.03 11.91
CA ALA A 58 21.54 -6.82 11.56
C ALA A 58 20.44 -5.99 10.89
N LEU A 59 20.52 -4.66 11.02
CA LEU A 59 19.48 -3.74 10.55
C LEU A 59 19.20 -3.85 9.04
N PRO A 60 20.19 -3.90 8.13
CA PRO A 60 19.94 -4.03 6.70
C PRO A 60 19.19 -5.32 6.36
N PHE A 61 19.60 -6.44 6.96
CA PHE A 61 18.95 -7.73 6.74
C PHE A 61 17.50 -7.72 7.25
N ALA A 62 17.24 -7.14 8.41
CA ALA A 62 15.89 -7.03 8.97
C ALA A 62 14.98 -6.12 8.13
N MET A 63 15.50 -5.01 7.61
CA MET A 63 14.78 -4.12 6.70
C MET A 63 14.42 -4.81 5.38
N ASN A 64 15.37 -5.56 4.81
CA ASN A 64 15.13 -6.34 3.60
C ASN A 64 14.11 -7.47 3.87
N GLY A 65 14.18 -8.14 5.03
CA GLY A 65 13.20 -9.14 5.46
C GLY A 65 11.79 -8.57 5.61
N LEU A 66 11.67 -7.37 6.17
CA LEU A 66 10.39 -6.65 6.27
C LEU A 66 9.81 -6.37 4.87
N ALA A 67 10.65 -5.96 3.91
CA ALA A 67 10.24 -5.77 2.52
C ALA A 67 9.74 -7.09 1.88
N ALA A 68 10.39 -8.22 2.16
CA ALA A 68 9.96 -9.54 1.69
C ALA A 68 8.56 -9.91 2.22
N VAL A 69 8.29 -9.61 3.49
CA VAL A 69 6.95 -9.80 4.08
C VAL A 69 5.92 -8.93 3.38
N PHE A 70 6.21 -7.65 3.16
CA PHE A 70 5.28 -6.75 2.46
C PHE A 70 5.05 -7.18 1.01
N GLY A 71 6.08 -7.65 0.30
CA GLY A 71 5.96 -8.19 -1.06
C GLY A 71 5.05 -9.43 -1.11
N ALA A 72 5.26 -10.38 -0.22
CA ALA A 72 4.43 -11.57 -0.12
C ALA A 72 2.96 -11.25 0.19
N LEU A 73 2.71 -10.31 1.12
CA LEU A 73 1.36 -9.84 1.43
C LEU A 73 0.72 -9.12 0.24
N THR A 74 1.49 -8.32 -0.49
CA THR A 74 1.01 -7.65 -1.72
C THR A 74 0.54 -8.67 -2.74
N LEU A 75 1.32 -9.71 -2.99
CA LEU A 75 0.92 -10.80 -3.90
C LEU A 75 -0.34 -11.53 -3.39
N ALA A 76 -0.45 -11.79 -2.10
CA ALA A 76 -1.66 -12.38 -1.52
C ALA A 76 -2.92 -11.53 -1.81
N LEU A 77 -2.80 -10.20 -1.67
CA LEU A 77 -3.89 -9.28 -1.94
C LEU A 77 -4.23 -9.23 -3.43
N LEU A 78 -3.23 -9.21 -4.32
CA LEU A 78 -3.43 -9.23 -5.77
C LEU A 78 -4.10 -10.52 -6.23
N VAL A 79 -3.62 -11.68 -5.75
CA VAL A 79 -4.24 -12.99 -6.02
C VAL A 79 -5.71 -13.01 -5.60
N ARG A 80 -6.00 -12.50 -4.39
CA ARG A 80 -7.38 -12.41 -3.90
C ARG A 80 -8.20 -11.46 -4.77
N SER A 81 -7.65 -10.31 -5.16
CA SER A 81 -8.34 -9.35 -6.02
C SER A 81 -8.69 -9.96 -7.39
N VAL A 82 -7.75 -10.68 -8.01
CA VAL A 82 -8.00 -11.38 -9.29
C VAL A 82 -9.05 -12.48 -9.12
N ALA A 83 -9.01 -13.23 -8.00
CA ALA A 83 -10.01 -14.27 -7.71
C ALA A 83 -11.42 -13.70 -7.50
N LEU A 84 -11.56 -12.43 -7.08
CA LEU A 84 -12.85 -11.75 -6.89
C LEU A 84 -13.45 -11.26 -8.21
N LEU A 85 -12.65 -10.94 -9.22
CA LEU A 85 -13.12 -10.38 -10.50
C LEU A 85 -14.19 -11.23 -11.20
N PRO A 86 -14.09 -12.58 -11.29
CA PRO A 86 -15.11 -13.40 -11.92
C PRO A 86 -16.49 -13.34 -11.25
N HIS A 87 -16.55 -13.02 -9.95
CA HIS A 87 -17.79 -12.96 -9.20
C HIS A 87 -18.62 -11.70 -9.48
N ASP A 88 -18.02 -10.71 -10.12
CA ASP A 88 -18.67 -9.44 -10.51
C ASP A 88 -19.52 -9.54 -11.79
N ARG A 89 -19.72 -10.74 -12.32
CA ARG A 89 -20.44 -10.97 -13.57
C ARG A 89 -21.95 -10.97 -13.36
N THR A 90 -22.68 -10.43 -14.36
CA THR A 90 -24.14 -10.48 -14.36
C THR A 90 -24.65 -11.93 -14.43
N LYS A 91 -25.91 -12.17 -14.02
CA LYS A 91 -26.53 -13.50 -14.11
C LYS A 91 -26.51 -14.06 -15.54
N GLU A 92 -26.73 -13.18 -16.53
CA GLU A 92 -26.69 -13.56 -17.97
C GLU A 92 -25.29 -13.97 -18.42
N GLN A 93 -24.24 -13.27 -17.95
CA GLN A 93 -22.86 -13.63 -18.24
C GLN A 93 -22.50 -14.98 -17.62
N ARG A 94 -22.95 -15.25 -16.39
CA ARG A 94 -22.73 -16.56 -15.73
C ARG A 94 -23.44 -17.70 -16.47
N GLN A 95 -24.67 -17.47 -16.98
CA GLN A 95 -25.39 -18.46 -17.75
C GLN A 95 -24.72 -18.79 -19.09
N ARG A 96 -24.16 -17.76 -19.78
CA ARG A 96 -23.39 -17.96 -21.01
C ARG A 96 -22.10 -18.76 -20.79
N GLU A 97 -21.47 -18.59 -19.64
CA GLU A 97 -20.24 -19.31 -19.27
C GLU A 97 -20.48 -20.77 -18.84
N GLN A 98 -21.68 -21.08 -18.37
CA GLN A 98 -22.08 -22.47 -18.07
C GLN A 98 -22.48 -23.25 -19.32
N SER A 99 -22.53 -22.62 -20.51
CA SER A 99 -22.77 -23.33 -21.74
C SER A 99 -21.57 -24.21 -22.11
N GLU A 100 -21.84 -25.42 -22.62
CA GLU A 100 -20.82 -26.42 -22.97
C GLU A 100 -19.78 -25.92 -23.99
N HIS A 101 -20.04 -24.84 -24.68
CA HIS A 101 -19.20 -24.21 -25.69
C HIS A 101 -18.35 -23.04 -25.14
N SER A 102 -18.36 -22.77 -23.85
CA SER A 102 -17.56 -21.71 -23.26
C SER A 102 -16.14 -22.17 -23.01
N LEU A 103 -15.16 -21.52 -23.62
CA LEU A 103 -13.73 -21.71 -23.35
C LEU A 103 -13.34 -21.45 -21.88
N LEU A 104 -14.24 -20.80 -21.11
CA LEU A 104 -14.08 -20.48 -19.69
C LEU A 104 -14.72 -21.53 -18.76
N SER A 105 -15.36 -22.56 -19.29
CA SER A 105 -15.95 -23.66 -18.50
C SER A 105 -14.93 -24.66 -17.94
N ILE A 106 -13.64 -24.44 -18.21
CA ILE A 106 -12.56 -25.24 -17.65
C ILE A 106 -12.53 -24.99 -16.13
N GLY A 107 -12.65 -26.04 -15.33
CA GLY A 107 -12.66 -25.99 -13.85
C GLY A 107 -11.35 -25.53 -13.20
N LEU A 108 -10.60 -24.66 -13.85
CA LEU A 108 -9.28 -24.15 -13.48
C LEU A 108 -9.36 -22.70 -12.97
N ASN A 109 -10.36 -22.38 -12.14
CA ASN A 109 -10.57 -21.04 -11.58
C ASN A 109 -9.36 -20.51 -10.76
N TRP A 110 -8.44 -21.38 -10.39
CA TRP A 110 -7.20 -21.03 -9.70
C TRP A 110 -6.09 -20.52 -10.63
N MET A 111 -6.16 -20.82 -11.94
CA MET A 111 -5.11 -20.43 -12.89
C MET A 111 -4.92 -18.91 -13.03
N PRO A 112 -5.95 -18.09 -13.33
CA PRO A 112 -5.76 -16.65 -13.51
C PRO A 112 -5.13 -15.98 -12.28
N PRO A 113 -5.57 -16.24 -11.04
CA PRO A 113 -4.92 -15.70 -9.84
C PRO A 113 -3.46 -16.15 -9.71
N LEU A 114 -3.15 -17.41 -10.03
CA LEU A 114 -1.78 -17.93 -9.96
C LEU A 114 -0.89 -17.28 -11.02
N PHE A 115 -1.34 -17.16 -12.26
CA PHE A 115 -0.58 -16.48 -13.31
C PHE A 115 -0.34 -15.01 -12.98
N ALA A 116 -1.35 -14.31 -12.47
CA ALA A 116 -1.19 -12.92 -12.03
C ALA A 116 -0.11 -12.79 -10.94
N ALA A 117 -0.08 -13.73 -9.98
CA ALA A 117 0.95 -13.76 -8.94
C ALA A 117 2.34 -14.04 -9.51
N LEU A 118 2.47 -15.00 -10.42
CA LEU A 118 3.75 -15.34 -11.05
C LEU A 118 4.28 -14.18 -11.89
N ILE A 119 3.45 -13.60 -12.75
CA ILE A 119 3.86 -12.47 -13.60
C ILE A 119 4.28 -11.27 -12.74
N CYS A 120 3.47 -10.91 -11.75
CA CYS A 120 3.78 -9.77 -10.88
C CYS A 120 4.97 -10.07 -9.96
N GLY A 121 4.98 -11.23 -9.30
CA GLY A 121 5.97 -11.60 -8.30
C GLY A 121 7.37 -11.87 -8.87
N LEU A 122 7.46 -12.31 -10.13
CA LEU A 122 8.72 -12.55 -10.83
C LEU A 122 9.18 -11.34 -11.68
N GLN A 123 8.37 -10.28 -11.75
CA GLN A 123 8.77 -9.04 -12.41
C GLN A 123 9.99 -8.45 -11.69
N LEU A 124 11.01 -8.07 -12.44
CA LEU A 124 12.29 -7.60 -11.89
C LEU A 124 12.12 -6.45 -10.88
N SER A 125 11.35 -5.43 -11.21
CA SER A 125 11.11 -4.28 -10.32
C SER A 125 10.43 -4.69 -9.02
N PHE A 126 9.38 -5.54 -9.10
CA PHE A 126 8.68 -6.03 -7.93
C PHE A 126 9.61 -6.87 -7.04
N TRP A 127 10.42 -7.75 -7.66
CA TRP A 127 11.39 -8.56 -6.96
C TRP A 127 12.43 -7.73 -6.22
N GLN A 128 13.03 -6.74 -6.91
CA GLN A 128 14.03 -5.86 -6.31
C GLN A 128 13.48 -5.11 -5.09
N HIS A 129 12.26 -4.54 -5.20
CA HIS A 129 11.63 -3.86 -4.07
C HIS A 129 11.16 -4.80 -2.97
N SER A 130 10.90 -6.07 -3.28
CA SER A 130 10.53 -7.10 -2.29
C SER A 130 11.74 -7.70 -1.57
N THR A 131 12.95 -7.55 -2.11
CA THR A 131 14.18 -8.10 -1.52
C THR A 131 15.11 -7.03 -0.96
N SER A 132 14.75 -5.75 -1.10
CA SER A 132 15.51 -4.61 -0.58
C SER A 132 14.60 -3.63 0.17
N GLY A 133 15.06 -3.17 1.33
CA GLY A 133 14.30 -2.31 2.27
C GLY A 133 14.14 -0.87 1.81
N THR A 134 13.57 -0.65 0.63
CA THR A 134 13.36 0.71 0.04
C THR A 134 12.12 1.42 0.58
N GLY A 135 11.17 0.71 1.19
CA GLY A 135 9.85 1.24 1.58
C GLY A 135 8.80 1.29 0.47
N GLU A 136 9.20 1.20 -0.80
CA GLU A 136 8.26 1.29 -1.94
C GLU A 136 7.24 0.15 -1.97
N ILE A 137 7.66 -1.06 -1.58
CA ILE A 137 6.77 -2.21 -1.54
C ILE A 137 5.63 -2.05 -0.51
N LEU A 138 5.84 -1.26 0.55
CA LEU A 138 4.79 -0.90 1.51
C LEU A 138 3.71 -0.05 0.83
N ASN A 139 4.10 0.91 0.00
CA ASN A 139 3.15 1.75 -0.75
C ASN A 139 2.28 0.90 -1.68
N LEU A 140 2.89 -0.07 -2.35
CA LEU A 140 2.16 -1.01 -3.22
C LEU A 140 1.24 -1.94 -2.43
N LEU A 141 1.64 -2.36 -1.23
CA LEU A 141 0.79 -3.14 -0.31
C LEU A 141 -0.47 -2.37 0.07
N LEU A 142 -0.32 -1.09 0.45
CA LEU A 142 -1.45 -0.22 0.80
C LEU A 142 -2.39 -0.03 -0.39
N PHE A 143 -1.84 0.22 -1.57
CA PHE A 143 -2.61 0.34 -2.81
C PHE A 143 -3.39 -0.93 -3.14
N ALA A 144 -2.74 -2.10 -3.11
CA ALA A 144 -3.38 -3.40 -3.34
C ALA A 144 -4.49 -3.69 -2.31
N TYR A 145 -4.30 -3.28 -1.05
CA TYR A 145 -5.31 -3.43 -0.01
C TYR A 145 -6.55 -2.59 -0.29
N VAL A 146 -6.38 -1.33 -0.74
CA VAL A 146 -7.51 -0.46 -1.12
C VAL A 146 -8.30 -1.07 -2.27
N ILE A 147 -7.62 -1.54 -3.33
CA ILE A 147 -8.28 -2.22 -4.46
C ILE A 147 -9.08 -3.43 -3.96
N ARG A 148 -8.47 -4.29 -3.15
CA ARG A 148 -9.16 -5.44 -2.58
C ARG A 148 -10.41 -5.02 -1.79
N CYS A 149 -10.32 -4.01 -0.94
CA CYS A 149 -11.48 -3.54 -0.17
C CYS A 149 -12.64 -3.07 -1.05
N LEU A 150 -12.34 -2.37 -2.15
CA LEU A 150 -13.35 -1.94 -3.12
C LEU A 150 -14.02 -3.14 -3.81
N LEU A 151 -13.25 -4.17 -4.17
CA LEU A 151 -13.77 -5.40 -4.78
C LEU A 151 -14.62 -6.22 -3.78
N GLU A 152 -14.16 -6.37 -2.54
CA GLU A 152 -14.93 -7.07 -1.49
C GLU A 152 -16.24 -6.33 -1.16
N TYR A 153 -16.22 -4.97 -1.11
CA TYR A 153 -17.44 -4.20 -0.94
C TYR A 153 -18.45 -4.46 -2.05
N ARG A 154 -17.98 -4.55 -3.29
CA ARG A 154 -18.82 -4.78 -4.46
C ARG A 154 -19.54 -6.13 -4.42
N LEU A 155 -18.96 -7.12 -3.71
CA LEU A 155 -19.54 -8.46 -3.54
C LEU A 155 -20.43 -8.56 -2.31
N ASP A 156 -19.94 -8.06 -1.17
CA ASP A 156 -20.56 -8.24 0.15
C ASP A 156 -21.54 -7.12 0.50
N ASP A 157 -21.42 -5.96 -0.16
CA ASP A 157 -22.22 -4.74 0.09
C ASP A 157 -22.08 -4.22 1.55
N LYS A 158 -21.00 -4.61 2.26
CA LYS A 158 -20.77 -4.23 3.67
C LYS A 158 -20.02 -2.91 3.78
N PRO A 159 -20.60 -1.86 4.42
CA PRO A 159 -19.96 -0.54 4.57
C PRO A 159 -18.58 -0.59 5.22
N SER A 160 -18.29 -1.61 6.02
CA SER A 160 -16.98 -1.77 6.67
C SER A 160 -15.81 -1.86 5.69
N TRP A 161 -16.03 -2.39 4.48
CA TRP A 161 -14.99 -2.45 3.46
C TRP A 161 -14.65 -1.07 2.90
N LEU A 162 -15.65 -0.20 2.69
CA LEU A 162 -15.40 1.18 2.26
C LEU A 162 -14.67 1.98 3.33
N ILE A 163 -15.05 1.80 4.60
CA ILE A 163 -14.37 2.45 5.73
C ILE A 163 -12.89 2.04 5.76
N ARG A 164 -12.59 0.73 5.64
CA ARG A 164 -11.22 0.23 5.58
C ARG A 164 -10.44 0.79 4.39
N ALA A 165 -11.06 0.81 3.20
CA ALA A 165 -10.45 1.40 2.01
C ALA A 165 -10.09 2.88 2.23
N THR A 166 -11.01 3.66 2.79
CA THR A 166 -10.80 5.10 3.07
C THR A 166 -9.70 5.33 4.10
N VAL A 167 -9.70 4.57 5.21
CA VAL A 167 -8.65 4.69 6.24
C VAL A 167 -7.28 4.38 5.63
N VAL A 168 -7.14 3.24 4.93
CA VAL A 168 -5.85 2.82 4.38
C VAL A 168 -5.39 3.77 3.28
N PHE A 169 -6.30 4.25 2.43
CA PHE A 169 -5.97 5.26 1.43
C PHE A 169 -5.52 6.57 2.08
N ALA A 170 -6.22 7.05 3.11
CA ALA A 170 -5.86 8.26 3.82
C ALA A 170 -4.52 8.15 4.55
N ILE A 171 -4.20 7.00 5.15
CA ILE A 171 -2.89 6.72 5.76
C ILE A 171 -1.77 6.64 4.71
N SER A 172 -2.09 6.16 3.50
CA SER A 172 -1.09 6.03 2.44
C SER A 172 -0.62 7.37 1.87
N ILE A 173 -1.46 8.42 1.90
CA ILE A 173 -1.12 9.76 1.40
C ILE A 173 0.08 10.38 2.13
N PRO A 174 0.11 10.46 3.49
CA PRO A 174 1.28 10.94 4.20
C PRO A 174 2.53 10.09 3.98
N ASN A 175 2.36 8.80 3.72
CA ASN A 175 3.49 7.88 3.49
C ASN A 175 4.08 8.00 2.09
N ASN A 176 3.22 8.18 1.07
CA ASN A 176 3.64 8.41 -0.31
C ASN A 176 2.68 9.39 -1.00
N TRP A 177 3.15 10.59 -1.26
CA TRP A 177 2.36 11.66 -1.87
C TRP A 177 1.86 11.36 -3.27
N GLY A 178 2.51 10.45 -4.00
CA GLY A 178 2.02 9.95 -5.29
C GLY A 178 0.61 9.36 -5.21
N MET A 179 0.17 8.92 -4.01
CA MET A 179 -1.17 8.40 -3.79
C MET A 179 -2.27 9.45 -4.00
N ILE A 180 -1.97 10.74 -3.86
CA ILE A 180 -2.92 11.84 -4.15
C ILE A 180 -3.36 11.78 -5.62
N GLY A 181 -2.47 11.40 -6.54
CA GLY A 181 -2.79 11.24 -7.96
C GLY A 181 -3.90 10.23 -8.23
N PHE A 182 -4.10 9.25 -7.33
CA PHE A 182 -5.16 8.26 -7.42
C PHE A 182 -6.47 8.69 -6.75
N LEU A 183 -6.50 9.85 -6.06
CA LEU A 183 -7.71 10.35 -5.39
C LEU A 183 -8.92 10.47 -6.34
N PRO A 184 -8.80 11.02 -7.56
CA PRO A 184 -9.93 11.08 -8.49
C PRO A 184 -10.42 9.68 -8.89
N LEU A 185 -9.50 8.74 -9.14
CA LEU A 185 -9.82 7.37 -9.51
C LEU A 185 -10.58 6.65 -8.40
N PHE A 186 -10.09 6.72 -7.15
CA PHE A 186 -10.77 6.12 -6.01
C PHE A 186 -12.07 6.84 -5.67
N GLY A 187 -12.15 8.17 -5.87
CA GLY A 187 -13.40 8.93 -5.74
C GLY A 187 -14.48 8.44 -6.72
N VAL A 188 -14.13 8.27 -7.99
CA VAL A 188 -15.02 7.69 -9.00
C VAL A 188 -15.39 6.25 -8.64
N ALA A 189 -14.45 5.42 -8.22
CA ALA A 189 -14.70 4.03 -7.81
C ALA A 189 -15.66 3.97 -6.61
N LEU A 190 -15.50 4.86 -5.61
CA LEU A 190 -16.40 4.97 -4.47
C LEU A 190 -17.82 5.37 -4.89
N LEU A 191 -17.94 6.39 -5.75
CA LEU A 191 -19.24 6.85 -6.25
C LEU A 191 -19.94 5.79 -7.11
N TRP A 192 -19.17 5.13 -7.98
CA TRP A 192 -19.70 4.06 -8.84
C TRP A 192 -20.19 2.86 -8.01
N THR A 193 -19.39 2.43 -7.03
CA THR A 193 -19.67 1.25 -6.23
C THR A 193 -20.72 1.51 -5.15
N GLY A 194 -20.63 2.65 -4.47
CA GLY A 194 -21.53 3.03 -3.38
C GLY A 194 -22.87 3.58 -3.83
N ARG A 195 -22.94 4.12 -5.07
CA ARG A 195 -24.17 4.69 -5.64
C ARG A 195 -24.90 5.64 -4.65
N MET A 196 -26.23 5.66 -4.69
CA MET A 196 -27.08 6.48 -3.80
C MET A 196 -27.02 6.05 -2.31
N ARG A 197 -26.53 4.85 -2.00
CA ARG A 197 -26.39 4.38 -0.60
C ARG A 197 -25.40 5.20 0.21
N LEU A 198 -24.34 5.73 -0.44
CA LEU A 198 -23.38 6.62 0.22
C LEU A 198 -24.06 7.80 0.92
N PHE A 199 -25.08 8.38 0.28
CA PHE A 199 -25.78 9.56 0.78
C PHE A 199 -26.95 9.21 1.71
N ARG A 200 -27.58 8.03 1.51
CA ARG A 200 -28.81 7.64 2.19
C ARG A 200 -28.62 7.24 3.66
N GLU A 201 -27.46 6.67 3.99
CA GLU A 201 -27.16 6.15 5.35
C GLU A 201 -26.19 7.04 6.13
N GLY A 202 -25.90 8.24 5.66
CA GLY A 202 -24.87 9.10 6.27
C GLY A 202 -23.46 8.47 6.20
N LEU A 203 -23.27 7.46 5.34
CA LEU A 203 -22.00 6.76 5.20
C LEU A 203 -20.89 7.71 4.75
N TRP A 204 -21.20 8.69 3.90
CA TRP A 204 -20.26 9.70 3.46
C TRP A 204 -19.62 10.49 4.62
N LEU A 205 -20.38 10.79 5.68
CA LEU A 205 -19.82 11.43 6.89
C LEU A 205 -18.82 10.51 7.60
N LYS A 206 -19.17 9.21 7.73
CA LYS A 206 -18.24 8.23 8.32
C LYS A 206 -16.96 8.12 7.51
N LEU A 207 -17.06 8.10 6.17
CA LEU A 207 -15.89 8.08 5.28
C LEU A 207 -15.06 9.36 5.43
N LEU A 208 -15.71 10.54 5.52
CA LEU A 208 -15.01 11.80 5.72
C LEU A 208 -14.24 11.81 7.05
N PHE A 209 -14.89 11.46 8.16
CA PHE A 209 -14.23 11.43 9.47
C PHE A 209 -13.10 10.40 9.54
N THR A 210 -13.29 9.21 8.96
CA THR A 210 -12.24 8.19 8.90
C THR A 210 -11.09 8.58 7.98
N GLY A 211 -11.37 9.32 6.90
CA GLY A 211 -10.35 9.92 6.03
C GLY A 211 -9.52 10.97 6.79
N ILE A 212 -10.16 11.89 7.48
CA ILE A 212 -9.48 12.90 8.32
C ILE A 212 -8.63 12.22 9.41
N ALA A 213 -9.18 11.19 10.07
CA ALA A 213 -8.43 10.40 11.06
C ALA A 213 -7.20 9.71 10.44
N GLY A 214 -7.28 9.19 9.22
CA GLY A 214 -6.13 8.63 8.52
C GLY A 214 -5.07 9.68 8.16
N LEU A 215 -5.51 10.86 7.72
CA LEU A 215 -4.61 11.98 7.42
C LEU A 215 -3.91 12.55 8.67
N SER A 216 -4.43 12.31 9.90
CA SER A 216 -3.73 12.71 11.13
C SER A 216 -2.33 12.11 11.27
N LEU A 217 -2.00 11.09 10.47
CA LEU A 217 -0.64 10.54 10.38
C LEU A 217 0.41 11.58 9.94
N TYR A 218 0.02 12.67 9.29
CA TYR A 218 0.90 13.83 9.04
C TYR A 218 1.49 14.43 10.31
N LEU A 219 0.78 14.32 11.43
CA LEU A 219 1.22 14.88 12.72
C LEU A 219 2.25 14.02 13.43
N LEU A 220 2.43 12.74 12.99
CA LEU A 220 3.31 11.78 13.67
C LEU A 220 4.75 12.26 13.69
N LEU A 221 5.33 12.58 12.53
CA LEU A 221 6.73 12.98 12.43
C LEU A 221 7.04 14.29 13.13
N PRO A 222 6.21 15.36 13.02
CA PRO A 222 6.37 16.56 13.82
C PRO A 222 6.32 16.30 15.34
N LEU A 223 5.40 15.43 15.79
CA LEU A 223 5.31 15.06 17.22
C LEU A 223 6.57 14.32 17.68
N VAL A 224 7.04 13.35 16.90
CA VAL A 224 8.26 12.59 17.21
C VAL A 224 9.48 13.52 17.24
N ALA A 225 9.59 14.49 16.33
CA ALA A 225 10.69 15.45 16.30
C ALA A 225 10.76 16.29 17.59
N VAL A 226 9.60 16.77 18.06
CA VAL A 226 9.52 17.51 19.33
C VAL A 226 9.86 16.61 20.52
N MET A 227 9.35 15.38 20.56
CA MET A 227 9.58 14.44 21.68
C MET A 227 11.04 13.97 21.78
N THR A 228 11.74 13.87 20.65
CA THR A 228 13.16 13.44 20.62
C THR A 228 14.14 14.58 20.85
N GLY A 229 13.67 15.81 20.97
CA GLY A 229 14.55 16.98 21.20
C GLY A 229 15.48 17.26 20.02
N SER A 230 15.06 16.98 18.81
CA SER A 230 15.87 17.13 17.58
C SER A 230 16.24 18.58 17.23
N GLY A 231 15.80 19.57 18.02
CA GLY A 231 16.05 21.00 17.79
C GLY A 231 15.09 21.65 16.78
N TYR A 232 14.25 20.85 16.12
CA TYR A 232 13.25 21.36 15.17
C TYR A 232 11.90 21.59 15.85
N SER A 233 11.23 22.69 15.49
CA SER A 233 9.88 22.97 16.00
C SER A 233 8.84 22.12 15.26
N PHE A 234 7.70 21.86 15.92
CA PHE A 234 6.57 21.15 15.32
C PHE A 234 6.14 21.77 13.98
N THR A 235 6.05 23.09 13.95
CA THR A 235 5.61 23.84 12.76
C THR A 235 6.63 23.78 11.63
N GLU A 236 7.92 23.80 11.92
CA GLU A 236 8.98 23.65 10.91
C GLU A 236 8.89 22.29 10.19
N VAL A 237 8.83 21.19 10.95
CA VAL A 237 8.73 19.86 10.35
C VAL A 237 7.44 19.69 9.55
N LEU A 238 6.31 20.22 10.06
CA LEU A 238 5.04 20.13 9.35
C LEU A 238 5.04 20.96 8.06
N THR A 239 5.55 22.20 8.11
CA THR A 239 5.59 23.09 6.93
C THR A 239 6.59 22.60 5.89
N ASP A 240 7.71 22.00 6.31
CA ASP A 240 8.68 21.38 5.41
C ASP A 240 8.06 20.20 4.66
N ASN A 241 7.41 19.29 5.36
CA ASN A 241 6.71 18.16 4.75
C ASN A 241 5.62 18.59 3.76
N LEU A 242 4.82 19.61 4.11
CA LEU A 242 3.78 20.13 3.23
C LEU A 242 4.37 20.94 2.06
N GLY A 243 5.48 21.66 2.29
CA GLY A 243 6.22 22.41 1.27
C GLY A 243 6.77 21.50 0.18
N ASP A 244 7.39 20.39 0.57
CA ASP A 244 7.90 19.38 -0.36
C ASP A 244 6.78 18.75 -1.19
N GLN A 245 5.63 18.46 -0.55
CA GLN A 245 4.46 17.93 -1.23
C GLN A 245 3.91 18.91 -2.26
N LYS A 246 3.85 20.20 -1.90
CA LYS A 246 3.48 21.28 -2.82
C LYS A 246 4.45 21.37 -4.00
N SER A 247 5.75 21.32 -3.75
CA SER A 247 6.79 21.37 -4.79
C SER A 247 6.69 20.18 -5.74
N PHE A 248 6.46 18.98 -5.21
CA PHE A 248 6.24 17.76 -6.01
C PHE A 248 5.04 17.92 -6.95
N LEU A 249 3.90 18.39 -6.44
CA LEU A 249 2.70 18.62 -7.26
C LEU A 249 2.93 19.74 -8.29
N SER A 250 3.61 20.83 -7.90
CA SER A 250 3.95 21.91 -8.81
C SER A 250 4.82 21.43 -9.97
N ASN A 251 5.83 20.60 -9.69
CA ASN A 251 6.72 20.06 -10.69
C ASN A 251 6.02 19.11 -11.68
N LEU A 252 5.01 18.35 -11.22
CA LEU A 252 4.19 17.52 -12.11
C LEU A 252 3.44 18.34 -13.16
N PHE A 253 3.05 19.58 -12.84
CA PHE A 253 2.27 20.43 -13.73
C PHE A 253 3.13 21.46 -14.49
N SER A 254 4.36 21.76 -14.03
CA SER A 254 5.22 22.78 -14.62
C SER A 254 6.18 22.27 -15.70
N ASN A 255 6.42 20.97 -15.76
CA ASN A 255 7.27 20.33 -16.78
C ASN A 255 6.52 20.09 -18.10
N ARG A 256 5.82 21.13 -18.60
CA ARG A 256 5.31 21.17 -19.97
C ARG A 256 6.05 22.18 -20.79
#